data_c2ef89a219ea6af7a8dda0dea1d46631
#
_entry.id   c2ef89a219ea6af7a8dda0dea1d46631
#
_cell.length_a   1.000
_cell.length_b   1.000
_cell.length_c   1.000
_cell.angle_alpha   90.00
_cell.angle_beta   90.00
_cell.angle_gamma   90.00
#
_symmetry.space_group_name_H-M   'P 1'
#
loop_
_entity.id
_entity.type
_entity.pdbx_description
1 polymer ?
#
loop_
_entity_poly.entity_id
_entity_poly.type
_entity_poly.pdbx_seq_one_letter_code
_entity_poly.pdbx_strand_id
1 'polypeptide(L)'
;MPLNRSTLIRISTIDRCLQNRFRRWTINDLIDACTDALAEFEGRSNPVSRRTFQNDLVLMRSDRLGYNAPIVVRDNKYYEYEDPDFSITHLPLNDEGLDALNSALDILRQLQGFPQLASSIETISKLNEQISRHTGSAIPAMDMEHGHGYQGARFIGTVYDAVRKR
;
A
#
# COMPACT_ATOMS: atom_id res chain seq x y z
N MET A 1 -19.51 4.68 6.36
CA MET A 1 -19.10 4.19 7.69
C MET A 1 -17.61 4.37 7.83
N PRO A 2 -17.09 4.91 8.93
CA PRO A 2 -15.66 4.97 9.13
C PRO A 2 -15.11 3.53 9.16
N LEU A 3 -13.98 3.31 8.46
CA LEU A 3 -13.28 2.04 8.50
C LEU A 3 -12.79 1.78 9.92
N ASN A 4 -13.30 0.72 10.52
CA ASN A 4 -12.85 0.28 11.83
C ASN A 4 -11.54 -0.50 11.64
N ARG A 5 -10.60 -0.38 12.57
CA ARG A 5 -9.32 -1.08 12.61
C ARG A 5 -9.49 -2.61 12.45
N SER A 6 -10.49 -3.19 13.09
CA SER A 6 -10.84 -4.61 12.95
C SER A 6 -11.24 -4.97 11.51
N THR A 7 -11.89 -4.06 10.75
CA THR A 7 -12.22 -4.26 9.34
C THR A 7 -10.97 -4.32 8.48
N LEU A 8 -10.00 -3.44 8.72
CA LEU A 8 -8.73 -3.44 7.98
C LEU A 8 -7.94 -4.74 8.22
N ILE A 9 -7.90 -5.24 9.45
CA ILE A 9 -7.24 -6.50 9.81
C ILE A 9 -7.90 -7.66 9.06
N ARG A 10 -9.23 -7.74 9.03
CA ARG A 10 -9.95 -8.80 8.31
C ARG A 10 -9.69 -8.73 6.80
N ILE A 11 -9.80 -7.55 6.20
CA ILE A 11 -9.55 -7.35 4.77
C ILE A 11 -8.12 -7.75 4.40
N SER A 12 -7.12 -7.32 5.18
CA SER A 12 -5.72 -7.70 4.96
C SER A 12 -5.49 -9.21 5.13
N THR A 13 -6.21 -9.86 6.07
CA THR A 13 -6.13 -11.30 6.26
C THR A 13 -6.76 -12.06 5.09
N ILE A 14 -7.93 -11.61 4.61
CA ILE A 14 -8.59 -12.18 3.43
C ILE A 14 -7.65 -12.08 2.21
N ASP A 15 -7.06 -10.92 1.97
CA ASP A 15 -6.12 -10.72 0.88
C ASP A 15 -4.95 -11.70 0.94
N ARG A 16 -4.29 -11.80 2.10
CA ARG A 16 -3.17 -12.75 2.31
C ARG A 16 -3.60 -14.20 2.08
N CYS A 17 -4.81 -14.58 2.48
CA CYS A 17 -5.34 -15.92 2.23
C CYS A 17 -5.55 -16.16 0.74
N LEU A 18 -6.19 -15.22 0.03
CA LEU A 18 -6.49 -15.35 -1.40
C LEU A 18 -5.24 -15.31 -2.30
N GLN A 19 -4.17 -14.68 -1.87
CA GLN A 19 -2.86 -14.73 -2.54
C GLN A 19 -2.20 -16.11 -2.43
N ASN A 20 -2.53 -16.89 -1.39
CA ASN A 20 -1.97 -18.22 -1.21
C ASN A 20 -2.69 -19.24 -2.11
N ARG A 21 -2.16 -19.46 -3.32
CA ARG A 21 -2.68 -20.38 -4.34
C ARG A 21 -2.48 -21.86 -4.03
N PHE A 22 -1.64 -22.18 -3.07
CA PHE A 22 -1.38 -23.58 -2.69
C PHE A 22 -2.51 -24.16 -1.85
N ARG A 23 -3.44 -23.33 -1.37
CA ARG A 23 -4.58 -23.74 -0.56
C ARG A 23 -5.88 -23.21 -1.19
N ARG A 24 -6.88 -24.07 -1.29
CA ARG A 24 -8.24 -23.66 -1.65
C ARG A 24 -8.97 -23.15 -0.41
N TRP A 25 -9.52 -21.96 -0.47
CA TRP A 25 -10.14 -21.30 0.66
C TRP A 25 -11.66 -21.36 0.58
N THR A 26 -12.29 -22.02 1.55
CA THR A 26 -13.74 -21.96 1.72
C THR A 26 -14.13 -20.73 2.56
N ILE A 27 -15.42 -20.39 2.56
CA ILE A 27 -15.92 -19.28 3.39
C ILE A 27 -15.62 -19.50 4.87
N ASN A 28 -15.70 -20.74 5.37
CA ASN A 28 -15.42 -21.04 6.78
C ASN A 28 -13.93 -20.89 7.08
N ASP A 29 -13.05 -21.38 6.20
CA ASP A 29 -11.59 -21.20 6.36
C ASP A 29 -11.20 -19.72 6.45
N LEU A 30 -11.83 -18.86 5.62
CA LEU A 30 -11.56 -17.42 5.62
C LEU A 30 -12.10 -16.74 6.88
N ILE A 31 -13.27 -17.14 7.35
CA ILE A 31 -13.86 -16.64 8.61
C ILE A 31 -12.98 -17.02 9.80
N ASP A 32 -12.52 -18.28 9.84
CA ASP A 32 -11.63 -18.77 10.90
C ASP A 32 -10.30 -18.00 10.90
N ALA A 33 -9.67 -17.83 9.73
CA ALA A 33 -8.44 -17.05 9.58
C ALA A 33 -8.61 -15.58 10.05
N CYS A 34 -9.75 -14.97 9.73
CA CYS A 34 -10.05 -13.61 10.18
C CYS A 34 -10.28 -13.55 11.70
N THR A 35 -10.92 -14.57 12.27
CA THR A 35 -11.16 -14.68 13.71
C THR A 35 -9.85 -14.82 14.47
N ASP A 36 -8.94 -15.68 13.99
CA ASP A 36 -7.63 -15.90 14.57
C ASP A 36 -6.77 -14.62 14.51
N ALA A 37 -6.74 -13.94 13.37
CA ALA A 37 -6.01 -12.69 13.21
C ALA A 37 -6.53 -11.57 14.13
N LEU A 38 -7.85 -11.49 14.35
CA LEU A 38 -8.43 -10.54 15.29
C LEU A 38 -8.12 -10.91 16.75
N ALA A 39 -8.15 -12.20 17.08
CA ALA A 39 -7.83 -12.69 18.41
C ALA A 39 -6.36 -12.37 18.78
N GLU A 40 -5.44 -12.58 17.84
CA GLU A 40 -4.03 -12.24 18.01
C GLU A 40 -3.83 -10.74 18.26
N PHE A 41 -4.58 -9.93 17.53
CA PHE A 41 -4.43 -8.47 17.57
C PHE A 41 -5.15 -7.81 18.77
N GLU A 42 -6.37 -8.23 19.09
CA GLU A 42 -7.22 -7.64 20.14
C GLU A 42 -7.06 -8.34 21.50
N GLY A 43 -6.37 -9.49 21.55
CA GLY A 43 -6.25 -10.31 22.75
C GLY A 43 -7.58 -10.94 23.20
N ARG A 44 -8.60 -10.89 22.34
CA ARG A 44 -9.95 -11.44 22.60
C ARG A 44 -10.43 -12.21 21.39
N SER A 45 -10.91 -13.43 21.60
CA SER A 45 -11.52 -14.23 20.55
C SER A 45 -12.98 -13.86 20.37
N ASN A 46 -13.25 -12.93 19.46
CA ASN A 46 -14.60 -12.63 18.99
C ASN A 46 -14.78 -13.26 17.60
N PRO A 47 -15.61 -14.32 17.45
CA PRO A 47 -15.79 -14.97 16.17
C PRO A 47 -16.41 -14.01 15.15
N VAL A 48 -15.81 -13.99 13.95
CA VAL A 48 -16.30 -13.19 12.83
C VAL A 48 -17.59 -13.83 12.30
N SER A 49 -18.69 -13.07 12.29
CA SER A 49 -19.94 -13.57 11.73
C SER A 49 -19.89 -13.67 10.22
N ARG A 50 -20.63 -14.64 9.64
CA ARG A 50 -20.76 -14.78 8.17
C ARG A 50 -21.26 -13.49 7.50
N ARG A 51 -22.15 -12.75 8.17
CA ARG A 51 -22.66 -11.46 7.68
C ARG A 51 -21.56 -10.40 7.63
N THR A 52 -20.73 -10.33 8.67
CA THR A 52 -19.59 -9.41 8.73
C THR A 52 -18.62 -9.71 7.60
N PHE A 53 -18.27 -10.98 7.41
CA PHE A 53 -17.40 -11.43 6.33
C PHE A 53 -17.95 -11.10 4.93
N GLN A 54 -19.24 -11.32 4.70
CA GLN A 54 -19.88 -10.95 3.43
C GLN A 54 -19.84 -9.44 3.16
N ASN A 55 -20.04 -8.62 4.20
CA ASN A 55 -19.90 -7.17 4.08
C ASN A 55 -18.48 -6.75 3.74
N ASP A 56 -17.47 -7.40 4.32
CA ASP A 56 -16.07 -7.17 4.01
C ASP A 56 -15.75 -7.53 2.53
N LEU A 57 -16.28 -8.66 2.02
CA LEU A 57 -16.15 -9.01 0.60
C LEU A 57 -16.82 -8.00 -0.34
N VAL A 58 -18.01 -7.51 0.03
CA VAL A 58 -18.68 -6.46 -0.75
C VAL A 58 -17.83 -5.19 -0.77
N LEU A 59 -17.23 -4.85 0.37
CA LEU A 59 -16.37 -3.69 0.49
C LEU A 59 -15.08 -3.85 -0.34
N MET A 60 -14.46 -5.03 -0.34
CA MET A 60 -13.27 -5.33 -1.16
C MET A 60 -13.57 -5.28 -2.66
N ARG A 61 -14.74 -5.76 -3.10
CA ARG A 61 -15.18 -5.74 -4.49
C ARG A 61 -15.62 -4.35 -4.97
N SER A 62 -15.92 -3.44 -4.04
CA SER A 62 -16.41 -2.10 -4.37
C SER A 62 -15.26 -1.12 -4.57
N ASP A 63 -15.55 -0.04 -5.29
CA ASP A 63 -14.62 1.09 -5.48
C ASP A 63 -14.48 1.98 -4.23
N ARG A 64 -15.25 1.70 -3.16
CA ARG A 64 -15.27 2.54 -1.95
C ARG A 64 -13.92 2.71 -1.27
N LEU A 65 -13.07 1.69 -1.36
CA LEU A 65 -11.69 1.70 -0.85
C LEU A 65 -10.67 1.70 -1.98
N GLY A 66 -11.12 1.80 -3.22
CA GLY A 66 -10.27 1.74 -4.40
C GLY A 66 -9.70 0.36 -4.71
N TYR A 67 -10.17 -0.70 -4.00
CA TYR A 67 -9.60 -2.04 -4.22
C TYR A 67 -10.10 -2.71 -5.47
N ASN A 68 -11.40 -2.60 -5.79
CA ASN A 68 -12.04 -3.29 -6.93
C ASN A 68 -11.58 -4.76 -7.06
N ALA A 69 -11.45 -5.44 -5.92
CA ALA A 69 -10.84 -6.76 -5.84
C ALA A 69 -11.61 -7.80 -6.68
N PRO A 70 -10.95 -8.46 -7.67
CA PRO A 70 -11.56 -9.42 -8.56
C PRO A 70 -11.75 -10.78 -7.86
N ILE A 71 -12.55 -10.82 -6.80
CA ILE A 71 -12.80 -12.05 -6.03
C ILE A 71 -13.90 -12.84 -6.71
N VAL A 72 -13.57 -14.05 -7.13
CA VAL A 72 -14.48 -15.03 -7.74
C VAL A 72 -14.73 -16.21 -6.80
N VAL A 73 -15.80 -16.96 -7.07
CA VAL A 73 -16.11 -18.21 -6.36
C VAL A 73 -16.09 -19.35 -7.36
N ARG A 74 -15.14 -20.27 -7.21
CA ARG A 74 -15.04 -21.50 -8.01
C ARG A 74 -15.79 -22.65 -7.33
N ASP A 75 -16.38 -23.49 -8.14
CA ASP A 75 -17.13 -24.68 -7.69
C ASP A 75 -18.21 -24.35 -6.62
N ASN A 76 -18.77 -23.14 -6.65
CA ASN A 76 -19.72 -22.61 -5.65
C ASN A 76 -19.22 -22.71 -4.18
N LYS A 77 -17.94 -22.86 -3.98
CA LYS A 77 -17.37 -23.16 -2.65
C LYS A 77 -16.08 -22.43 -2.33
N TYR A 78 -15.19 -22.26 -3.32
CA TYR A 78 -13.84 -21.77 -3.10
C TYR A 78 -13.69 -20.33 -3.57
N TYR A 79 -13.15 -19.50 -2.72
CA TYR A 79 -12.87 -18.10 -2.99
C TYR A 79 -11.43 -17.95 -3.48
N GLU A 80 -11.23 -17.19 -4.55
CA GLU A 80 -9.92 -16.88 -5.11
C GLU A 80 -9.95 -15.54 -5.83
N TYR A 81 -8.80 -14.97 -6.11
CA TYR A 81 -8.69 -13.87 -7.06
C TYR A 81 -8.74 -14.40 -8.49
N GLU A 82 -9.50 -13.74 -9.37
CA GLU A 82 -9.54 -14.04 -10.80
C GLU A 82 -8.17 -13.75 -11.44
N ASP A 83 -7.57 -12.61 -11.05
CA ASP A 83 -6.19 -12.26 -11.37
C ASP A 83 -5.26 -12.82 -10.28
N PRO A 84 -4.41 -13.79 -10.65
CA PRO A 84 -3.53 -14.42 -9.69
C PRO A 84 -2.48 -13.48 -9.05
N ASP A 85 -2.11 -12.40 -9.69
CA ASP A 85 -1.11 -11.45 -9.20
C ASP A 85 -1.73 -10.27 -8.45
N PHE A 86 -3.06 -10.26 -8.33
CA PHE A 86 -3.78 -9.25 -7.60
C PHE A 86 -3.51 -9.29 -6.08
N SER A 87 -3.35 -8.12 -5.50
CA SER A 87 -3.39 -7.88 -4.05
C SER A 87 -3.93 -6.49 -3.77
N ILE A 88 -4.69 -6.34 -2.69
CA ILE A 88 -5.15 -5.03 -2.22
C ILE A 88 -4.00 -4.15 -1.72
N THR A 89 -2.85 -4.77 -1.39
CA THR A 89 -1.64 -4.06 -0.96
C THR A 89 -0.79 -3.62 -2.15
N HIS A 90 -1.04 -4.18 -3.33
CA HIS A 90 -0.48 -3.63 -4.55
C HIS A 90 -1.23 -2.33 -4.83
N LEU A 91 -0.59 -1.21 -4.57
CA LEU A 91 -1.05 0.07 -5.09
C LEU A 91 -1.23 -0.12 -6.60
N PRO A 92 -2.40 0.22 -7.19
CA PRO A 92 -2.58 0.26 -8.64
C PRO A 92 -1.80 1.47 -9.18
N LEU A 93 -0.47 1.42 -9.04
CA LEU A 93 0.40 2.32 -9.74
C LEU A 93 0.53 1.70 -11.13
N ASN A 94 -0.31 2.17 -12.06
CA ASN A 94 -0.07 1.99 -13.47
C ASN A 94 1.26 2.66 -13.84
N ASP A 95 1.80 2.34 -15.00
CA ASP A 95 3.07 2.91 -15.46
C ASP A 95 3.08 4.44 -15.38
N GLU A 96 1.94 5.08 -15.66
CA GLU A 96 1.76 6.53 -15.57
C GLU A 96 1.89 7.03 -14.11
N GLY A 97 1.37 6.30 -13.14
CA GLY A 97 1.52 6.61 -11.70
C GLY A 97 2.95 6.43 -11.20
N LEU A 98 3.66 5.43 -11.71
CA LEU A 98 5.10 5.22 -11.45
C LEU A 98 5.95 6.34 -12.05
N ASP A 99 5.65 6.76 -13.27
CA ASP A 99 6.35 7.87 -13.93
C ASP A 99 6.11 9.19 -13.19
N ALA A 100 4.88 9.44 -12.76
CA ALA A 100 4.56 10.61 -11.95
C ALA A 100 5.28 10.60 -10.60
N LEU A 101 5.39 9.45 -9.94
CA LEU A 101 6.14 9.28 -8.68
C LEU A 101 7.64 9.52 -8.89
N ASN A 102 8.21 8.95 -9.95
CA ASN A 102 9.62 9.16 -10.31
C ASN A 102 9.91 10.62 -10.60
N SER A 103 9.06 11.27 -11.40
CA SER A 103 9.19 12.70 -11.71
C SER A 103 9.12 13.57 -10.43
N ALA A 104 8.24 13.23 -9.50
CA ALA A 104 8.15 13.92 -8.21
C ALA A 104 9.41 13.71 -7.35
N LEU A 105 9.98 12.50 -7.34
CA LEU A 105 11.23 12.19 -6.67
C LEU A 105 12.40 12.99 -7.25
N ASP A 106 12.47 13.12 -8.56
CA ASP A 106 13.53 13.86 -9.23
C ASP A 106 13.47 15.36 -8.90
N ILE A 107 12.26 15.93 -8.85
CA ILE A 107 12.05 17.31 -8.38
C ILE A 107 12.50 17.47 -6.91
N LEU A 108 12.12 16.53 -6.04
CA LEU A 108 12.51 16.54 -4.64
C LEU A 108 14.03 16.38 -4.46
N ARG A 109 14.69 15.57 -5.28
CA ARG A 109 16.16 15.41 -5.26
C ARG A 109 16.87 16.70 -5.64
N GLN A 110 16.31 17.50 -6.54
CA GLN A 110 16.86 18.83 -6.86
C GLN A 110 16.83 19.78 -5.66
N LEU A 111 15.97 19.52 -4.68
CA LEU A 111 15.83 20.28 -3.44
C LEU A 111 16.67 19.70 -2.28
N GLN A 112 17.70 18.90 -2.54
CA GLN A 112 18.53 18.26 -1.51
C GLN A 112 19.26 19.24 -0.56
N GLY A 113 19.27 20.53 -0.86
CA GLY A 113 19.81 21.56 0.04
C GLY A 113 18.97 21.81 1.30
N PHE A 114 17.82 21.15 1.47
CA PHE A 114 16.92 21.31 2.61
C PHE A 114 17.01 20.13 3.57
N PRO A 115 17.63 20.29 4.77
CA PRO A 115 17.74 19.20 5.74
C PRO A 115 16.39 18.60 6.13
N GLN A 116 15.31 19.41 6.10
CA GLN A 116 13.96 18.97 6.43
C GLN A 116 13.35 18.02 5.40
N LEU A 117 13.84 18.07 4.15
CA LEU A 117 13.36 17.20 3.07
C LEU A 117 14.16 15.89 2.95
N ALA A 118 15.35 15.83 3.52
CA ALA A 118 16.24 14.67 3.40
C ALA A 118 15.58 13.36 3.87
N SER A 119 14.92 13.40 5.03
CA SER A 119 14.21 12.23 5.57
C SER A 119 12.99 11.83 4.73
N SER A 120 12.29 12.81 4.15
CA SER A 120 11.15 12.56 3.28
C SER A 120 11.59 11.95 1.95
N ILE A 121 12.65 12.47 1.35
CA ILE A 121 13.24 11.93 0.11
C ILE A 121 13.70 10.49 0.33
N GLU A 122 14.39 10.20 1.43
CA GLU A 122 14.83 8.84 1.77
C GLU A 122 13.64 7.88 1.93
N THR A 123 12.60 8.31 2.63
CA THR A 123 11.40 7.49 2.85
C THR A 123 10.67 7.20 1.53
N ILE A 124 10.47 8.22 0.68
CA ILE A 124 9.78 8.06 -0.61
C ILE A 124 10.64 7.21 -1.56
N SER A 125 11.97 7.36 -1.55
CA SER A 125 12.87 6.53 -2.35
C SER A 125 12.79 5.05 -1.96
N LYS A 126 12.74 4.74 -0.67
CA LYS A 126 12.56 3.37 -0.16
C LYS A 126 11.20 2.78 -0.58
N LEU A 127 10.13 3.59 -0.50
CA LEU A 127 8.80 3.17 -0.96
C LEU A 127 8.80 2.88 -2.46
N ASN A 128 9.40 3.75 -3.28
CA ASN A 128 9.51 3.56 -4.71
C ASN A 128 10.29 2.28 -5.07
N GLU A 129 11.38 2.00 -4.35
CA GLU A 129 12.16 0.77 -4.52
C GLU A 129 11.35 -0.48 -4.17
N GLN A 130 10.55 -0.44 -3.12
CA GLN A 130 9.65 -1.55 -2.77
C GLN A 130 8.57 -1.77 -3.84
N ILE A 131 7.97 -0.70 -4.35
CA ILE A 131 6.96 -0.77 -5.41
C ILE A 131 7.58 -1.36 -6.69
N SER A 132 8.74 -0.87 -7.11
CA SER A 132 9.44 -1.34 -8.33
C SER A 132 9.82 -2.82 -8.26
N ARG A 133 10.16 -3.33 -7.07
CA ARG A 133 10.42 -4.77 -6.86
C ARG A 133 9.17 -5.62 -7.03
N HIS A 134 8.00 -5.09 -6.66
CA HIS A 134 6.73 -5.82 -6.78
C HIS A 134 6.14 -5.77 -8.19
N THR A 135 6.35 -4.69 -8.91
CA THR A 135 5.82 -4.52 -10.28
C THR A 135 6.71 -5.11 -11.36
N GLY A 136 7.91 -5.59 -11.02
CA GLY A 136 8.86 -6.16 -11.99
C GLY A 136 9.39 -5.15 -13.01
N SER A 137 9.05 -3.88 -12.87
CA SER A 137 9.53 -2.80 -13.71
C SER A 137 10.93 -2.38 -13.23
N ALA A 138 11.95 -2.90 -13.88
CA ALA A 138 13.31 -2.40 -13.70
C ALA A 138 13.40 -0.99 -14.31
N ILE A 139 13.30 0.02 -13.47
CA ILE A 139 13.55 1.40 -13.88
C ILE A 139 15.05 1.51 -14.13
N PRO A 140 15.51 1.85 -15.35
CA PRO A 140 16.91 2.19 -15.55
C PRO A 140 17.21 3.40 -14.65
N ALA A 141 18.17 3.25 -13.75
CA ALA A 141 18.71 4.36 -12.99
C ALA A 141 19.38 5.30 -14.03
N MET A 142 18.65 6.31 -14.47
CA MET A 142 19.28 7.44 -15.16
C MET A 142 20.09 8.18 -14.10
N ASP A 143 21.38 7.98 -14.14
CA ASP A 143 22.36 8.78 -13.40
C ASP A 143 22.40 10.15 -14.07
N MET A 144 21.51 11.05 -13.62
CA MET A 144 21.59 12.45 -14.02
C MET A 144 22.76 13.07 -13.28
N GLU A 145 23.76 13.54 -14.00
CA GLU A 145 24.86 14.35 -13.48
C GLU A 145 24.33 15.38 -12.47
N HIS A 146 24.85 15.32 -11.26
CA HIS A 146 24.51 16.21 -10.17
C HIS A 146 24.85 17.64 -10.57
N GLY A 147 23.87 18.40 -11.02
CA GLY A 147 24.01 19.85 -11.25
C GLY A 147 24.51 20.51 -9.98
N HIS A 148 25.54 21.33 -10.11
CA HIS A 148 26.19 22.06 -9.04
C HIS A 148 25.17 22.74 -8.15
N GLY A 149 25.15 22.39 -6.86
CA GLY A 149 24.22 22.91 -5.88
C GLY A 149 24.14 24.43 -5.91
N TYR A 150 22.94 24.96 -5.94
CA TYR A 150 22.71 26.42 -5.89
C TYR A 150 23.39 27.00 -4.66
N GLN A 151 24.28 27.98 -4.85
CA GLN A 151 25.08 28.59 -3.77
C GLN A 151 24.22 29.20 -2.64
N GLY A 152 22.95 29.50 -2.90
CA GLY A 152 21.97 29.99 -1.93
C GLY A 152 21.24 28.94 -1.10
N ALA A 153 21.30 27.65 -1.45
CA ALA A 153 20.53 26.60 -0.79
C ALA A 153 20.84 26.47 0.71
N ARG A 154 22.09 26.77 1.14
CA ARG A 154 22.51 26.76 2.55
C ARG A 154 21.77 27.76 3.45
N PHE A 155 21.20 28.83 2.88
CA PHE A 155 20.49 29.85 3.63
C PHE A 155 18.99 29.60 3.77
N ILE A 156 18.43 28.68 2.97
CA ILE A 156 16.98 28.46 2.90
C ILE A 156 16.48 27.87 4.22
N GLY A 157 17.22 26.96 4.86
CA GLY A 157 16.89 26.43 6.18
C GLY A 157 16.76 27.54 7.23
N THR A 158 17.70 28.45 7.25
CA THR A 158 17.71 29.58 8.18
C THR A 158 16.53 30.54 7.96
N VAL A 159 16.18 30.80 6.70
CA VAL A 159 15.03 31.62 6.32
C VAL A 159 13.72 30.96 6.70
N TYR A 160 13.59 29.64 6.42
CA TYR A 160 12.42 28.86 6.78
C TYR A 160 12.18 28.84 8.29
N ASP A 161 13.23 28.58 9.08
CA ASP A 161 13.15 28.60 10.55
C ASP A 161 12.80 29.97 11.09
N ALA A 162 13.29 31.06 10.47
CA ALA A 162 12.97 32.42 10.85
C ALA A 162 11.50 32.78 10.56
N VAL A 163 10.94 32.30 9.45
CA VAL A 163 9.52 32.50 9.08
C VAL A 163 8.59 31.70 10.00
N ARG A 164 8.99 30.50 10.42
CA ARG A 164 8.16 29.60 11.25
C ARG A 164 8.12 30.06 12.73
N LYS A 165 9.11 30.80 13.19
CA LYS A 165 9.19 31.33 14.58
C LYS A 165 8.42 32.62 14.80
N ARG A 166 7.72 33.12 13.78
CA ARG A 166 6.83 34.28 13.85
C ARG A 166 5.39 33.85 14.12
#